data_621749987baa6e6d4dc0db83c747358f
#
_entry.id   621749987baa6e6d4dc0db83c747358f
#
_cell.length_a   1.000
_cell.length_b   1.000
_cell.length_c   1.000
_cell.angle_alpha   90.00
_cell.angle_beta   90.00
_cell.angle_gamma   90.00
#
_symmetry.space_group_name_H-M   'P 1'
#
loop_
_entity.id
_entity.type
_entity.pdbx_description
1 polymer ?
#
loop_
_entity_poly.entity_id
_entity_poly.type
_entity_poly.pdbx_seq_one_letter_code
_entity_poly.pdbx_strand_id
1 'polypeptide(L)'
;MALVFRGVTSAPLDNFDAVAPDGAVIGIIGENGAGKSRLLRIAAGLESPATGSVKASGAVKLLGPDDPLNLAPAPVLLIDRTFAGQDLLVRERAAVALDRIRRAGATTLLVSHDEDLIRRLSDEVWWIHQGKLKGRGDPEEVLGAYRKHVAGKLRAWGETVTPPLAPKVRRGDGRAEIIRVETIGESGKPTMVWRSGERAVVKVTVRFKEAVQDPVVGIMIRTRIGLNVYGTNTELEQVKLGPCMPGATLELAFAFWCELCPQEYTLTVASHDPDGVWHDWLEDAVAFSVSDTRYTAGVSNLRAQVSLLGRS
;
A
#
# COMPACT_ATOMS: atom_id res chain seq x y z
N MET A 1 0.45 -0.93 -35.32
CA MET A 1 -0.23 -0.28 -34.16
C MET A 1 -1.53 -0.99 -33.93
N ALA A 2 -1.62 -1.78 -32.86
CA ALA A 2 -2.80 -2.65 -32.64
C ALA A 2 -4.02 -1.90 -32.15
N LEU A 3 -3.83 -0.86 -31.32
CA LEU A 3 -4.92 -0.09 -30.78
C LEU A 3 -4.53 1.39 -30.65
N VAL A 4 -5.37 2.27 -31.16
CA VAL A 4 -5.13 3.72 -31.19
C VAL A 4 -6.31 4.45 -30.59
N PHE A 5 -6.10 5.22 -29.54
CA PHE A 5 -7.07 6.13 -28.93
C PHE A 5 -6.74 7.56 -29.37
N ARG A 6 -7.74 8.32 -29.84
CA ARG A 6 -7.58 9.73 -30.23
C ARG A 6 -8.68 10.58 -29.63
N GLY A 7 -8.31 11.46 -28.71
CA GLY A 7 -9.18 12.42 -28.06
C GLY A 7 -10.40 11.80 -27.38
N VAL A 8 -10.27 10.57 -26.85
CA VAL A 8 -11.40 9.82 -26.29
C VAL A 8 -11.90 10.50 -25.02
N THR A 9 -13.14 11.00 -25.09
CA THR A 9 -13.83 11.57 -23.93
C THR A 9 -15.10 10.77 -23.66
N SER A 10 -15.22 10.25 -22.45
CA SER A 10 -16.41 9.58 -21.90
C SER A 10 -16.21 9.47 -20.40
N ALA A 11 -16.98 10.19 -19.61
CA ALA A 11 -16.74 10.30 -18.17
C ALA A 11 -16.46 8.95 -17.49
N PRO A 12 -15.37 8.76 -16.73
CA PRO A 12 -14.45 9.82 -16.29
C PRO A 12 -13.28 10.12 -17.26
N LEU A 13 -13.19 9.48 -18.43
CA LEU A 13 -12.13 9.74 -19.42
C LEU A 13 -12.28 11.15 -20.00
N ASP A 14 -11.19 11.89 -20.12
CA ASP A 14 -11.10 13.25 -20.59
C ASP A 14 -9.94 13.42 -21.57
N ASN A 15 -10.26 13.55 -22.84
CA ASN A 15 -9.33 13.74 -23.95
C ASN A 15 -8.14 12.74 -23.92
N PHE A 16 -8.47 11.45 -23.83
CA PHE A 16 -7.48 10.39 -23.68
C PHE A 16 -6.86 10.04 -25.04
N ASP A 17 -5.54 10.20 -25.13
CA ASP A 17 -4.73 9.86 -26.30
C ASP A 17 -3.68 8.79 -25.92
N ALA A 18 -3.67 7.67 -26.63
CA ALA A 18 -2.67 6.62 -26.46
C ALA A 18 -2.59 5.70 -27.67
N VAL A 19 -1.44 5.06 -27.82
CA VAL A 19 -1.20 4.04 -28.86
C VAL A 19 -0.56 2.82 -28.24
N ALA A 20 -1.18 1.65 -28.39
CA ALA A 20 -0.60 0.37 -28.05
C ALA A 20 0.07 -0.23 -29.30
N PRO A 21 1.41 -0.53 -29.23
CA PRO A 21 2.12 -1.18 -30.30
C PRO A 21 1.61 -2.61 -30.58
N ASP A 22 1.86 -3.12 -31.78
CA ASP A 22 1.58 -4.51 -32.10
C ASP A 22 2.44 -5.46 -31.25
N GLY A 23 1.84 -6.50 -30.69
CA GLY A 23 2.51 -7.53 -29.89
C GLY A 23 2.96 -7.11 -28.49
N ALA A 24 2.61 -5.90 -28.05
CA ALA A 24 2.99 -5.42 -26.71
C ALA A 24 1.93 -5.79 -25.64
N VAL A 25 2.41 -6.00 -24.42
CA VAL A 25 1.57 -6.07 -23.22
C VAL A 25 1.63 -4.73 -22.50
N ILE A 26 0.51 -4.04 -22.45
CA ILE A 26 0.36 -2.73 -21.78
C ILE A 26 -0.35 -2.92 -20.43
N GLY A 27 0.38 -2.69 -19.35
CA GLY A 27 -0.21 -2.64 -18.02
C GLY A 27 -0.96 -1.33 -17.79
N ILE A 28 -2.16 -1.38 -17.25
CA ILE A 28 -2.95 -0.18 -16.95
C ILE A 28 -3.17 -0.09 -15.44
N ILE A 29 -2.66 0.97 -14.85
CA ILE A 29 -2.78 1.28 -13.42
C ILE A 29 -3.49 2.60 -13.17
N GLY A 30 -3.89 2.81 -11.93
CA GLY A 30 -4.56 4.05 -11.47
C GLY A 30 -5.60 3.76 -10.40
N GLU A 31 -6.08 4.81 -9.76
CA GLU A 31 -7.07 4.73 -8.67
C GLU A 31 -8.42 4.18 -9.15
N ASN A 32 -9.25 3.77 -8.19
CA ASN A 32 -10.64 3.41 -8.50
C ASN A 32 -11.37 4.66 -9.08
N GLY A 33 -12.18 4.43 -10.09
CA GLY A 33 -12.88 5.53 -10.78
C GLY A 33 -12.03 6.31 -11.80
N ALA A 34 -10.75 5.99 -12.00
CA ALA A 34 -9.90 6.69 -12.97
C ALA A 34 -10.29 6.48 -14.46
N GLY A 35 -11.17 5.52 -14.76
CA GLY A 35 -11.65 5.27 -16.12
C GLY A 35 -11.06 4.03 -16.79
N LYS A 36 -10.26 3.21 -16.09
CA LYS A 36 -9.59 2.02 -16.65
C LYS A 36 -10.53 1.03 -17.33
N SER A 37 -11.54 0.56 -16.61
CA SER A 37 -12.54 -0.38 -17.15
C SER A 37 -13.33 0.23 -18.31
N ARG A 38 -13.67 1.54 -18.22
CA ARG A 38 -14.37 2.23 -19.30
C ARG A 38 -13.52 2.31 -20.56
N LEU A 39 -12.22 2.60 -20.42
CA LEU A 39 -11.28 2.59 -21.55
C LEU A 39 -11.30 1.23 -22.27
N LEU A 40 -11.28 0.12 -21.54
CA LEU A 40 -11.33 -1.22 -22.14
C LEU A 40 -12.68 -1.50 -22.80
N ARG A 41 -13.80 -1.08 -22.21
CA ARG A 41 -15.14 -1.28 -22.80
C ARG A 41 -15.32 -0.49 -24.10
N ILE A 42 -14.79 0.74 -24.16
CA ILE A 42 -14.77 1.54 -25.39
C ILE A 42 -13.86 0.87 -26.44
N ALA A 43 -12.68 0.38 -26.04
CA ALA A 43 -11.77 -0.33 -26.94
C ALA A 43 -12.39 -1.63 -27.51
N ALA A 44 -13.24 -2.31 -26.72
CA ALA A 44 -13.99 -3.49 -27.14
C ALA A 44 -15.21 -3.19 -28.00
N GLY A 45 -15.54 -1.89 -28.20
CA GLY A 45 -16.75 -1.48 -28.93
C GLY A 45 -18.06 -1.70 -28.16
N LEU A 46 -17.98 -1.99 -26.86
CA LEU A 46 -19.16 -2.18 -26.00
C LEU A 46 -19.79 -0.85 -25.57
N GLU A 47 -19.01 0.22 -25.59
CA GLU A 47 -19.46 1.59 -25.33
C GLU A 47 -18.89 2.52 -26.40
N SER A 48 -19.67 3.52 -26.80
CA SER A 48 -19.19 4.58 -27.69
C SER A 48 -18.66 5.75 -26.84
N PRO A 49 -17.52 6.36 -27.21
CA PRO A 49 -17.08 7.59 -26.58
C PRO A 49 -18.02 8.74 -26.94
N ALA A 50 -18.13 9.75 -26.06
CA ALA A 50 -18.88 10.97 -26.36
C ALA A 50 -18.19 11.79 -27.46
N THR A 51 -16.83 11.82 -27.42
CA THR A 51 -16.00 12.42 -28.49
C THR A 51 -14.74 11.59 -28.69
N GLY A 52 -14.07 11.80 -29.82
CA GLY A 52 -12.86 11.07 -30.17
C GLY A 52 -13.15 9.75 -30.87
N SER A 53 -12.13 8.91 -31.01
CA SER A 53 -12.25 7.63 -31.71
C SER A 53 -11.26 6.59 -31.18
N VAL A 54 -11.64 5.33 -31.34
CA VAL A 54 -10.74 4.17 -31.09
C VAL A 54 -10.65 3.36 -32.36
N LYS A 55 -9.43 2.96 -32.75
CA LYS A 55 -9.18 2.09 -33.90
C LYS A 55 -8.37 0.88 -33.44
N ALA A 56 -8.88 -0.32 -33.74
CA ALA A 56 -8.17 -1.59 -33.53
C ALA A 56 -7.73 -2.16 -34.89
N SER A 57 -6.58 -2.82 -34.93
CA SER A 57 -6.03 -3.47 -36.12
C SER A 57 -6.70 -4.81 -36.44
N GLY A 58 -7.53 -5.35 -35.56
CA GLY A 58 -8.17 -6.64 -35.70
C GLY A 58 -9.27 -6.89 -34.68
N ALA A 59 -9.69 -8.13 -34.55
CA ALA A 59 -10.70 -8.53 -33.58
C ALA A 59 -10.22 -8.26 -32.14
N VAL A 60 -11.10 -7.67 -31.33
CA VAL A 60 -10.87 -7.34 -29.93
C VAL A 60 -11.67 -8.30 -29.06
N LYS A 61 -10.99 -8.91 -28.08
CA LYS A 61 -11.63 -9.74 -27.05
C LYS A 61 -11.45 -9.08 -25.69
N LEU A 62 -12.54 -8.86 -24.96
CA LEU A 62 -12.54 -8.38 -23.58
C LEU A 62 -12.83 -9.55 -22.63
N LEU A 63 -12.04 -9.65 -21.56
CA LEU A 63 -12.28 -10.48 -20.39
C LEU A 63 -12.54 -9.57 -19.19
N GLY A 64 -13.70 -9.69 -18.58
CA GLY A 64 -14.12 -8.98 -17.39
C GLY A 64 -13.69 -9.68 -16.08
N PRO A 65 -14.02 -9.09 -14.93
CA PRO A 65 -13.64 -9.64 -13.63
C PRO A 65 -14.23 -11.02 -13.32
N ASP A 66 -15.42 -11.30 -13.84
CA ASP A 66 -16.19 -12.53 -13.59
C ASP A 66 -16.03 -13.56 -14.72
N ASP A 67 -15.32 -13.20 -15.79
CA ASP A 67 -15.13 -14.12 -16.91
C ASP A 67 -14.10 -15.21 -16.54
N PRO A 68 -14.35 -16.46 -16.97
CA PRO A 68 -13.34 -17.50 -16.81
C PRO A 68 -12.07 -17.11 -17.57
N LEU A 69 -10.91 -17.33 -16.93
CA LEU A 69 -9.61 -16.98 -17.51
C LEU A 69 -9.25 -17.85 -18.72
N ASN A 70 -10.08 -17.75 -19.76
CA ASN A 70 -9.86 -18.41 -21.04
C ASN A 70 -9.14 -17.46 -22.00
N LEU A 71 -7.82 -17.52 -22.00
CA LEU A 71 -6.94 -16.72 -22.85
C LEU A 71 -6.87 -17.32 -24.27
N ALA A 72 -7.99 -17.39 -24.97
CA ALA A 72 -7.98 -17.77 -26.38
C ALA A 72 -7.30 -16.69 -27.22
N PRO A 73 -6.49 -17.05 -28.21
CA PRO A 73 -5.79 -16.08 -29.06
C PRO A 73 -6.75 -15.10 -29.75
N ALA A 74 -6.41 -13.80 -29.65
CA ALA A 74 -7.07 -12.74 -30.39
C ALA A 74 -5.99 -11.70 -30.76
N PRO A 75 -6.13 -10.97 -31.87
CA PRO A 75 -5.18 -9.91 -32.25
C PRO A 75 -5.03 -8.83 -31.17
N VAL A 76 -6.15 -8.50 -30.51
CA VAL A 76 -6.17 -7.57 -29.35
C VAL A 76 -6.93 -8.22 -28.20
N LEU A 77 -6.26 -8.37 -27.05
CA LEU A 77 -6.81 -8.93 -25.82
C LEU A 77 -6.89 -7.83 -24.76
N LEU A 78 -8.06 -7.65 -24.19
CA LEU A 78 -8.31 -6.71 -23.10
C LEU A 78 -8.66 -7.52 -21.84
N ILE A 79 -7.99 -7.24 -20.72
CA ILE A 79 -8.18 -7.97 -19.46
C ILE A 79 -8.48 -6.96 -18.36
N ASP A 80 -9.70 -6.98 -17.84
CA ASP A 80 -10.15 -6.08 -16.78
C ASP A 80 -10.24 -6.81 -15.44
N ARG A 81 -9.17 -6.77 -14.66
CA ARG A 81 -9.10 -7.30 -13.28
C ARG A 81 -9.45 -8.79 -13.12
N THR A 82 -9.43 -9.56 -14.18
CA THR A 82 -9.76 -11.00 -14.21
C THR A 82 -8.84 -11.84 -13.30
N PHE A 83 -7.64 -11.32 -12.96
CA PHE A 83 -6.71 -11.97 -12.04
C PHE A 83 -7.04 -11.72 -10.55
N ALA A 84 -7.92 -10.78 -10.24
CA ALA A 84 -8.31 -10.49 -8.87
C ALA A 84 -9.12 -11.66 -8.30
N GLY A 85 -8.72 -12.16 -7.12
CA GLY A 85 -9.40 -13.28 -6.46
C GLY A 85 -9.07 -14.68 -7.00
N GLN A 86 -8.20 -14.81 -8.00
CA GLN A 86 -7.72 -16.09 -8.50
C GLN A 86 -6.61 -16.65 -7.58
N ASP A 87 -6.57 -17.99 -7.44
CA ASP A 87 -5.49 -18.64 -6.73
C ASP A 87 -4.14 -18.51 -7.46
N LEU A 88 -3.04 -18.80 -6.75
CA LEU A 88 -1.69 -18.66 -7.28
C LEU A 88 -1.46 -19.52 -8.52
N LEU A 89 -1.98 -20.75 -8.56
CA LEU A 89 -1.79 -21.67 -9.66
C LEU A 89 -2.47 -21.16 -10.94
N VAL A 90 -3.68 -20.62 -10.83
CA VAL A 90 -4.43 -20.03 -11.94
C VAL A 90 -3.69 -18.80 -12.46
N ARG A 91 -3.18 -17.96 -11.58
CA ARG A 91 -2.41 -16.75 -11.93
C ARG A 91 -1.11 -17.10 -12.68
N GLU A 92 -0.36 -18.08 -12.23
CA GLU A 92 0.88 -18.52 -12.91
C GLU A 92 0.59 -19.15 -14.29
N ARG A 93 -0.44 -19.98 -14.42
CA ARG A 93 -0.88 -20.51 -15.71
C ARG A 93 -1.27 -19.40 -16.68
N ALA A 94 -1.98 -18.41 -16.20
CA ALA A 94 -2.36 -17.24 -16.98
C ALA A 94 -1.17 -16.41 -17.44
N ALA A 95 -0.18 -16.21 -16.58
CA ALA A 95 1.06 -15.52 -16.94
C ALA A 95 1.80 -16.24 -18.09
N VAL A 96 1.90 -17.57 -18.02
CA VAL A 96 2.49 -18.39 -19.10
C VAL A 96 1.65 -18.29 -20.39
N ALA A 97 0.32 -18.29 -20.28
CA ALA A 97 -0.56 -18.18 -21.45
C ALA A 97 -0.44 -16.79 -22.10
N LEU A 98 -0.34 -15.72 -21.32
CA LEU A 98 -0.12 -14.36 -21.82
C LEU A 98 1.21 -14.22 -22.56
N ASP A 99 2.30 -14.81 -22.04
CA ASP A 99 3.59 -14.80 -22.74
C ASP A 99 3.49 -15.52 -24.10
N ARG A 100 2.79 -16.63 -24.19
CA ARG A 100 2.54 -17.33 -25.47
C ARG A 100 1.75 -16.47 -26.46
N ILE A 101 0.70 -15.80 -25.99
CA ILE A 101 -0.16 -14.92 -26.81
C ILE A 101 0.67 -13.73 -27.31
N ARG A 102 1.49 -13.15 -26.47
CA ARG A 102 2.43 -12.08 -26.82
C ARG A 102 3.39 -12.52 -27.93
N ARG A 103 4.06 -13.67 -27.76
CA ARG A 103 4.98 -14.24 -28.76
C ARG A 103 4.28 -14.56 -30.10
N ALA A 104 2.98 -14.78 -30.07
CA ALA A 104 2.15 -14.94 -31.27
C ALA A 104 1.77 -13.59 -31.93
N GLY A 105 2.26 -12.45 -31.42
CA GLY A 105 2.07 -11.12 -31.98
C GLY A 105 0.79 -10.41 -31.52
N ALA A 106 0.04 -10.97 -30.57
CA ALA A 106 -1.17 -10.33 -30.03
C ALA A 106 -0.82 -9.19 -29.07
N THR A 107 -1.56 -8.10 -29.14
CA THR A 107 -1.45 -6.98 -28.22
C THR A 107 -2.41 -7.16 -27.05
N THR A 108 -1.92 -6.94 -25.84
CA THR A 108 -2.73 -7.08 -24.61
C THR A 108 -2.77 -5.77 -23.81
N LEU A 109 -3.97 -5.33 -23.39
CA LEU A 109 -4.15 -4.32 -22.37
C LEU A 109 -4.62 -5.01 -21.09
N LEU A 110 -3.81 -4.88 -20.02
CA LEU A 110 -4.00 -5.55 -18.74
C LEU A 110 -4.27 -4.55 -17.62
N VAL A 111 -5.49 -4.52 -17.10
CA VAL A 111 -5.84 -3.78 -15.88
C VAL A 111 -5.67 -4.68 -14.67
N SER A 112 -4.81 -4.29 -13.74
CA SER A 112 -4.64 -4.98 -12.45
C SER A 112 -4.29 -4.00 -11.34
N HIS A 113 -4.63 -4.36 -10.10
CA HIS A 113 -4.14 -3.70 -8.87
C HIS A 113 -2.91 -4.42 -8.29
N ASP A 114 -2.53 -5.55 -8.86
CA ASP A 114 -1.33 -6.30 -8.49
C ASP A 114 -0.13 -5.72 -9.25
N GLU A 115 0.66 -4.92 -8.56
CA GLU A 115 1.83 -4.25 -9.15
C GLU A 115 2.91 -5.25 -9.56
N ASP A 116 3.07 -6.37 -8.84
CA ASP A 116 4.05 -7.41 -9.20
C ASP A 116 3.66 -8.11 -10.49
N LEU A 117 2.36 -8.36 -10.68
CA LEU A 117 1.86 -8.91 -11.94
C LEU A 117 2.09 -7.94 -13.10
N ILE A 118 1.75 -6.66 -12.93
CA ILE A 118 1.96 -5.61 -13.93
C ILE A 118 3.45 -5.50 -14.28
N ARG A 119 4.34 -5.43 -13.28
CA ARG A 119 5.79 -5.35 -13.46
C ARG A 119 6.33 -6.52 -14.27
N ARG A 120 5.89 -7.73 -13.96
CA ARG A 120 6.38 -8.97 -14.57
C ARG A 120 5.89 -9.18 -15.99
N LEU A 121 4.68 -8.77 -16.31
CA LEU A 121 4.03 -9.10 -17.58
C LEU A 121 4.02 -7.97 -18.60
N SER A 122 4.20 -6.71 -18.20
CA SER A 122 4.02 -5.56 -19.08
C SER A 122 5.32 -5.11 -19.72
N ASP A 123 5.27 -4.81 -21.02
CA ASP A 123 6.35 -4.15 -21.76
C ASP A 123 6.33 -2.64 -21.54
N GLU A 124 5.14 -2.08 -21.32
CA GLU A 124 4.90 -0.67 -21.03
C GLU A 124 3.74 -0.56 -20.02
N VAL A 125 3.76 0.48 -19.16
CA VAL A 125 2.67 0.76 -18.23
C VAL A 125 2.05 2.13 -18.54
N TRP A 126 0.71 2.19 -18.51
CA TRP A 126 -0.07 3.42 -18.57
C TRP A 126 -0.69 3.72 -17.23
N TRP A 127 -0.36 4.87 -16.66
CA TRP A 127 -0.99 5.37 -15.45
C TRP A 127 -2.11 6.34 -15.80
N ILE A 128 -3.34 5.92 -15.52
CA ILE A 128 -4.54 6.75 -15.70
C ILE A 128 -4.90 7.41 -14.38
N HIS A 129 -5.01 8.74 -14.39
CA HIS A 129 -5.40 9.55 -13.24
C HIS A 129 -6.44 10.56 -13.66
N GLN A 130 -7.60 10.55 -12.98
CA GLN A 130 -8.72 11.47 -13.28
C GLN A 130 -9.07 11.50 -14.78
N GLY A 131 -9.13 10.34 -15.41
CA GLY A 131 -9.50 10.18 -16.81
C GLY A 131 -8.41 10.51 -17.84
N LYS A 132 -7.24 10.96 -17.41
CA LYS A 132 -6.11 11.32 -18.29
C LYS A 132 -4.95 10.34 -18.17
N LEU A 133 -4.19 10.20 -19.25
CA LEU A 133 -2.92 9.49 -19.23
C LEU A 133 -1.87 10.37 -18.54
N LYS A 134 -1.59 10.07 -17.27
CA LYS A 134 -0.65 10.86 -16.44
C LYS A 134 0.80 10.43 -16.59
N GLY A 135 1.03 9.16 -16.91
CA GLY A 135 2.36 8.60 -17.12
C GLY A 135 2.27 7.38 -18.02
N ARG A 136 3.32 7.16 -18.81
CA ARG A 136 3.50 5.97 -19.64
C ARG A 136 4.97 5.67 -19.83
N GLY A 137 5.34 4.41 -20.00
CA GLY A 137 6.71 3.98 -20.25
C GLY A 137 7.10 2.74 -19.47
N ASP A 138 8.37 2.67 -19.08
CA ASP A 138 8.94 1.54 -18.35
C ASP A 138 8.13 1.22 -17.09
N PRO A 139 7.84 -0.07 -16.83
CA PRO A 139 7.03 -0.49 -15.69
C PRO A 139 7.58 0.00 -14.34
N GLU A 140 8.88 -0.09 -14.09
CA GLU A 140 9.46 0.34 -12.81
C GLU A 140 9.35 1.85 -12.59
N GLU A 141 9.58 2.65 -13.64
CA GLU A 141 9.49 4.11 -13.58
C GLU A 141 8.07 4.56 -13.31
N VAL A 142 7.10 4.01 -14.06
CA VAL A 142 5.68 4.42 -13.94
C VAL A 142 5.07 3.93 -12.64
N LEU A 143 5.35 2.68 -12.21
CA LEU A 143 4.93 2.16 -10.92
C LEU A 143 5.56 2.94 -9.76
N GLY A 144 6.83 3.31 -9.86
CA GLY A 144 7.51 4.17 -8.88
C GLY A 144 6.85 5.54 -8.74
N ALA A 145 6.52 6.19 -9.85
CA ALA A 145 5.81 7.47 -9.88
C ALA A 145 4.38 7.35 -9.28
N TYR A 146 3.68 6.27 -9.60
CA TYR A 146 2.36 5.97 -9.06
C TYR A 146 2.40 5.75 -7.54
N ARG A 147 3.33 4.92 -7.04
CA ARG A 147 3.54 4.71 -5.60
C ARG A 147 3.83 6.02 -4.87
N LYS A 148 4.69 6.87 -5.42
CA LYS A 148 4.97 8.19 -4.86
C LYS A 148 3.71 9.06 -4.75
N HIS A 149 2.86 9.05 -5.76
CA HIS A 149 1.59 9.77 -5.76
C HIS A 149 0.62 9.24 -4.70
N VAL A 150 0.43 7.91 -4.62
CA VAL A 150 -0.43 7.27 -3.62
C VAL A 150 0.09 7.52 -2.21
N ALA A 151 1.40 7.37 -1.99
CA ALA A 151 2.03 7.66 -0.70
C ALA A 151 1.84 9.13 -0.27
N GLY A 152 1.88 10.08 -1.22
CA GLY A 152 1.58 11.49 -0.95
C GLY A 152 0.13 11.71 -0.50
N LYS A 153 -0.82 11.09 -1.18
CA LYS A 153 -2.25 11.14 -0.82
C LYS A 153 -2.54 10.51 0.54
N LEU A 154 -1.96 9.33 0.80
CA LEU A 154 -2.12 8.63 2.08
C LEU A 154 -1.58 9.46 3.24
N ARG A 155 -0.44 10.12 3.06
CA ARG A 155 0.11 11.02 4.09
C ARG A 155 -0.79 12.22 4.34
N ALA A 156 -1.21 12.90 3.28
CA ALA A 156 -2.12 14.05 3.41
C ALA A 156 -3.42 13.66 4.11
N TRP A 157 -3.95 12.47 3.81
CA TRP A 157 -5.12 11.92 4.50
C TRP A 157 -4.77 11.56 5.95
N GLY A 158 -3.64 10.89 6.21
CA GLY A 158 -3.21 10.47 7.54
C GLY A 158 -2.97 11.63 8.50
N GLU A 159 -2.49 12.78 8.00
CA GLU A 159 -2.32 14.01 8.79
C GLU A 159 -3.66 14.67 9.20
N THR A 160 -4.77 14.31 8.57
CA THR A 160 -6.11 14.82 8.91
C THR A 160 -6.88 13.92 9.87
N VAL A 161 -6.37 12.74 10.14
CA VAL A 161 -7.05 11.72 10.95
C VAL A 161 -6.18 11.32 12.12
N THR A 162 -6.63 11.60 13.33
CA THR A 162 -6.05 11.01 14.54
C THR A 162 -6.57 9.58 14.67
N PRO A 163 -5.70 8.57 14.71
CA PRO A 163 -6.15 7.19 14.84
C PRO A 163 -6.91 7.04 16.15
N PRO A 164 -8.11 6.44 16.12
CA PRO A 164 -8.84 6.15 17.34
C PRO A 164 -8.08 5.12 18.17
N LEU A 165 -8.07 5.30 19.48
CA LEU A 165 -7.63 4.27 20.43
C LEU A 165 -8.72 3.18 20.46
N ALA A 166 -8.51 2.10 19.70
CA ALA A 166 -9.45 1.01 19.51
C ALA A 166 -8.75 -0.35 19.64
N PRO A 167 -8.36 -0.74 20.87
CA PRO A 167 -7.63 -1.99 21.09
C PRO A 167 -8.51 -3.20 20.75
N LYS A 168 -7.91 -4.18 20.10
CA LYS A 168 -8.53 -5.47 19.82
C LYS A 168 -8.81 -6.25 21.10
N VAL A 169 -7.89 -6.17 22.06
CA VAL A 169 -8.01 -6.74 23.40
C VAL A 169 -7.47 -5.72 24.40
N ARG A 170 -8.17 -5.53 25.50
CA ARG A 170 -7.70 -4.77 26.67
C ARG A 170 -7.74 -5.65 27.90
N ARG A 171 -6.65 -5.70 28.66
CA ARG A 171 -6.51 -6.49 29.89
C ARG A 171 -5.53 -5.80 30.85
N GLY A 172 -5.62 -6.13 32.12
CA GLY A 172 -4.79 -5.60 33.20
C GLY A 172 -5.58 -5.54 34.48
N ASP A 173 -4.92 -5.19 35.59
CA ASP A 173 -5.56 -5.06 36.90
C ASP A 173 -6.26 -3.70 37.10
N GLY A 174 -6.01 -2.74 36.20
CA GLY A 174 -6.68 -1.44 36.18
C GLY A 174 -6.06 -0.38 37.08
N ARG A 175 -4.94 -0.64 37.78
CA ARG A 175 -4.22 0.35 38.60
C ARG A 175 -3.73 1.56 37.79
N ALA A 176 -3.44 1.35 36.51
CA ALA A 176 -3.22 2.44 35.55
C ALA A 176 -4.06 2.23 34.30
N GLU A 177 -4.29 3.29 33.54
CA GLU A 177 -5.05 3.31 32.32
C GLU A 177 -4.34 4.08 31.21
N ILE A 178 -4.09 3.43 30.09
CA ILE A 178 -3.61 4.09 28.88
C ILE A 178 -4.79 4.81 28.24
N ILE A 179 -4.76 6.14 28.29
CA ILE A 179 -5.89 6.98 27.85
C ILE A 179 -5.66 7.57 26.45
N ARG A 180 -4.43 7.61 25.95
CA ARG A 180 -4.10 8.16 24.64
C ARG A 180 -2.86 7.50 24.08
N VAL A 181 -2.89 7.19 22.78
CA VAL A 181 -1.76 6.73 21.99
C VAL A 181 -1.79 7.48 20.66
N GLU A 182 -0.70 8.15 20.33
CA GLU A 182 -0.58 8.93 19.09
C GLU A 182 0.66 8.50 18.32
N THR A 183 0.50 8.31 17.04
CA THR A 183 1.59 8.16 16.08
C THR A 183 1.89 9.52 15.45
N ILE A 184 3.15 9.96 15.48
CA ILE A 184 3.59 11.28 15.01
C ILE A 184 4.69 11.09 14.00
N GLY A 185 4.59 11.75 12.85
CA GLY A 185 5.57 11.73 11.77
C GLY A 185 6.60 12.86 11.86
N GLU A 186 7.44 12.96 10.85
CA GLU A 186 8.50 13.97 10.72
C GLU A 186 7.98 15.42 10.79
N SER A 187 6.74 15.67 10.38
CA SER A 187 6.09 16.99 10.49
C SER A 187 5.78 17.44 11.93
N GLY A 188 5.94 16.54 12.92
CA GLY A 188 5.55 16.78 14.31
C GLY A 188 4.04 16.71 14.58
N LYS A 189 3.24 16.36 13.57
CA LYS A 189 1.77 16.22 13.67
C LYS A 189 1.37 14.76 13.81
N PRO A 190 0.23 14.46 14.46
CA PRO A 190 -0.37 13.14 14.45
C PRO A 190 -0.60 12.64 13.01
N THR A 191 -0.29 11.38 12.75
CA THR A 191 -0.47 10.77 11.43
C THR A 191 -0.72 9.27 11.56
N MET A 192 -1.51 8.72 10.67
CA MET A 192 -1.68 7.27 10.50
C MET A 192 -0.72 6.68 9.45
N VAL A 193 0.12 7.50 8.81
CA VAL A 193 1.00 7.05 7.74
C VAL A 193 2.41 7.58 7.95
N TRP A 194 3.34 6.71 8.31
CA TRP A 194 4.76 7.01 8.32
C TRP A 194 5.41 6.75 6.96
N ARG A 195 6.50 7.44 6.70
CA ARG A 195 7.39 7.13 5.58
C ARG A 195 8.53 6.25 6.08
N SER A 196 8.88 5.21 5.32
CA SER A 196 10.09 4.44 5.60
C SER A 196 11.32 5.35 5.68
N GLY A 197 12.04 5.29 6.80
CA GLY A 197 13.22 6.10 7.11
C GLY A 197 12.97 7.52 7.61
N GLU A 198 11.75 7.92 7.91
CA GLU A 198 11.51 9.17 8.63
C GLU A 198 11.68 9.00 10.15
N ARG A 199 11.83 10.10 10.84
CA ARG A 199 11.78 10.10 12.31
C ARG A 199 10.32 9.98 12.76
N ALA A 200 10.00 8.87 13.38
CA ALA A 200 8.70 8.56 13.94
C ALA A 200 8.69 8.70 15.45
N VAL A 201 7.55 9.08 16.02
CA VAL A 201 7.35 9.15 17.46
C VAL A 201 6.02 8.51 17.82
N VAL A 202 6.02 7.66 18.84
CA VAL A 202 4.81 7.17 19.50
C VAL A 202 4.68 7.88 20.83
N LYS A 203 3.61 8.64 21.02
CA LYS A 203 3.26 9.24 22.32
C LYS A 203 2.25 8.38 23.02
N VAL A 204 2.50 8.10 24.30
CA VAL A 204 1.64 7.32 25.17
C VAL A 204 1.29 8.14 26.39
N THR A 205 0.01 8.30 26.70
CA THR A 205 -0.47 8.94 27.92
C THR A 205 -1.09 7.91 28.84
N VAL A 206 -0.55 7.79 30.04
CA VAL A 206 -0.99 6.85 31.07
C VAL A 206 -1.51 7.61 32.26
N ARG A 207 -2.69 7.27 32.76
CA ARG A 207 -3.29 7.78 34.01
C ARG A 207 -3.23 6.71 35.09
N PHE A 208 -2.73 7.04 36.25
CA PHE A 208 -2.68 6.14 37.41
C PHE A 208 -3.90 6.32 38.29
N LYS A 209 -4.59 5.22 38.59
CA LYS A 209 -5.78 5.20 39.48
C LYS A 209 -5.37 4.84 40.91
N GLU A 210 -4.29 4.11 41.07
CA GLU A 210 -3.70 3.70 42.33
C GLU A 210 -2.20 4.06 42.36
N ALA A 211 -1.58 3.99 43.54
CA ALA A 211 -0.16 4.22 43.67
C ALA A 211 0.65 3.07 43.07
N VAL A 212 1.59 3.39 42.19
CA VAL A 212 2.52 2.45 41.55
C VAL A 212 3.94 2.96 41.73
N GLN A 213 4.88 2.11 42.15
CA GLN A 213 6.20 2.54 42.56
C GLN A 213 7.12 2.73 41.37
N ASP A 214 7.25 2.24 40.39
CA ASP A 214 8.14 2.46 39.23
C ASP A 214 7.57 1.74 38.00
N PRO A 215 6.47 2.27 37.45
CA PRO A 215 5.80 1.59 36.34
C PRO A 215 6.69 1.53 35.10
N VAL A 216 6.61 0.43 34.38
CA VAL A 216 7.23 0.25 33.08
C VAL A 216 6.16 0.46 32.01
N VAL A 217 6.43 1.34 31.03
CA VAL A 217 5.55 1.56 29.89
C VAL A 217 6.26 1.14 28.63
N GLY A 218 5.59 0.37 27.78
CA GLY A 218 6.19 -0.19 26.56
C GLY A 218 5.30 -0.12 25.35
N ILE A 219 5.93 -0.23 24.20
CA ILE A 219 5.31 -0.31 22.88
C ILE A 219 5.79 -1.55 22.15
N MET A 220 4.91 -2.10 21.30
CA MET A 220 5.22 -3.23 20.41
C MET A 220 4.58 -2.96 19.05
N ILE A 221 5.41 -2.93 18.00
CA ILE A 221 4.95 -2.85 16.61
C ILE A 221 4.78 -4.26 16.08
N ARG A 222 3.63 -4.54 15.44
CA ARG A 222 3.31 -5.84 14.86
C ARG A 222 2.85 -5.68 13.42
N THR A 223 3.09 -6.69 12.60
CA THR A 223 2.45 -6.78 11.29
C THR A 223 0.97 -7.11 11.45
N ARG A 224 0.17 -6.86 10.42
CA ARG A 224 -1.26 -7.23 10.39
C ARG A 224 -1.53 -8.72 10.65
N ILE A 225 -0.59 -9.59 10.32
CA ILE A 225 -0.70 -11.05 10.60
C ILE A 225 -0.20 -11.44 11.99
N GLY A 226 0.15 -10.45 12.85
CA GLY A 226 0.52 -10.65 14.25
C GLY A 226 1.99 -10.97 14.51
N LEU A 227 2.89 -10.83 13.51
CA LEU A 227 4.33 -10.97 13.73
C LEU A 227 4.86 -9.75 14.49
N ASN A 228 5.54 -9.97 15.63
CA ASN A 228 6.23 -8.92 16.36
C ASN A 228 7.45 -8.43 15.56
N VAL A 229 7.50 -7.13 15.27
CA VAL A 229 8.54 -6.50 14.47
C VAL A 229 9.57 -5.78 15.33
N TYR A 230 9.08 -4.99 16.28
CA TYR A 230 9.91 -4.22 17.20
C TYR A 230 9.14 -3.96 18.50
N GLY A 231 9.84 -4.07 19.62
CA GLY A 231 9.29 -3.73 20.92
C GLY A 231 10.35 -3.12 21.82
N THR A 232 9.95 -2.11 22.59
CA THR A 232 10.77 -1.51 23.64
C THR A 232 9.91 -0.99 24.76
N ASN A 233 10.53 -0.69 25.88
CA ASN A 233 9.88 -0.12 27.05
C ASN A 233 10.84 0.79 27.82
N THR A 234 10.31 1.49 28.82
CA THR A 234 11.11 2.42 29.66
C THR A 234 12.24 1.72 30.42
N GLU A 235 12.07 0.46 30.80
CA GLU A 235 13.12 -0.31 31.50
C GLU A 235 14.28 -0.66 30.55
N LEU A 236 13.99 -1.18 29.34
CA LEU A 236 14.99 -1.47 28.33
C LEU A 236 15.78 -0.20 27.92
N GLU A 237 15.10 0.92 27.84
CA GLU A 237 15.70 2.23 27.52
C GLU A 237 16.30 2.93 28.76
N GLN A 238 16.35 2.27 29.92
CA GLN A 238 16.92 2.74 31.18
C GLN A 238 16.28 4.05 31.67
N VAL A 239 15.01 4.28 31.41
CA VAL A 239 14.22 5.43 31.89
C VAL A 239 13.41 4.99 33.09
N LYS A 240 13.74 5.48 34.26
CA LYS A 240 12.94 5.29 35.48
C LYS A 240 11.86 6.36 35.58
N LEU A 241 10.62 5.94 35.78
CA LEU A 241 9.49 6.85 35.90
C LEU A 241 9.25 7.31 37.34
N GLY A 242 9.77 6.55 38.31
CA GLY A 242 9.57 6.81 39.72
C GLY A 242 8.14 6.56 40.21
N PRO A 243 7.84 6.89 41.47
CA PRO A 243 6.54 6.63 42.07
C PRO A 243 5.44 7.51 41.44
N CYS A 244 4.37 6.87 41.00
CA CYS A 244 3.18 7.51 40.46
C CYS A 244 2.03 7.43 41.46
N MET A 245 1.49 8.56 41.85
CA MET A 245 0.38 8.64 42.82
C MET A 245 -0.97 8.55 42.10
N PRO A 246 -2.05 8.17 42.82
CA PRO A 246 -3.40 8.18 42.25
C PRO A 246 -3.76 9.54 41.65
N GLY A 247 -4.29 9.56 40.42
CA GLY A 247 -4.62 10.75 39.66
C GLY A 247 -3.46 11.32 38.84
N ALA A 248 -2.22 10.85 39.03
CA ALA A 248 -1.09 11.26 38.19
C ALA A 248 -1.30 10.82 36.74
N THR A 249 -0.82 11.65 35.81
CA THR A 249 -0.80 11.35 34.39
C THR A 249 0.62 11.55 33.87
N LEU A 250 1.15 10.54 33.17
CA LEU A 250 2.43 10.62 32.50
C LEU A 250 2.23 10.65 30.99
N GLU A 251 3.00 11.47 30.31
CA GLU A 251 3.12 11.47 28.85
C GLU A 251 4.54 11.04 28.47
N LEU A 252 4.65 9.97 27.69
CA LEU A 252 5.91 9.40 27.23
C LEU A 252 5.99 9.47 25.70
N ALA A 253 7.21 9.65 25.20
CA ALA A 253 7.49 9.68 23.77
C ALA A 253 8.58 8.66 23.42
N PHE A 254 8.24 7.68 22.58
CA PHE A 254 9.18 6.74 22.00
C PHE A 254 9.54 7.23 20.59
N ALA A 255 10.77 7.69 20.41
CA ALA A 255 11.25 8.27 19.17
C ALA A 255 12.29 7.37 18.49
N PHE A 256 12.09 7.02 17.23
CA PHE A 256 12.97 6.13 16.46
C PHE A 256 12.93 6.47 14.96
N TRP A 257 13.88 5.91 14.19
CA TRP A 257 13.82 5.93 12.74
C TRP A 257 12.89 4.81 12.25
N CYS A 258 11.90 5.15 11.46
CA CYS A 258 10.93 4.20 10.92
C CYS A 258 11.55 3.38 9.77
N GLU A 259 12.40 2.40 10.10
CA GLU A 259 13.04 1.53 9.12
C GLU A 259 12.17 0.30 8.78
N LEU A 260 10.88 0.52 8.66
CA LEU A 260 9.89 -0.49 8.31
C LEU A 260 9.64 -0.50 6.80
N CYS A 261 9.35 -1.69 6.26
CA CYS A 261 8.89 -1.83 4.87
C CYS A 261 7.46 -1.31 4.70
N PRO A 262 7.08 -0.87 3.48
CA PRO A 262 5.72 -0.41 3.19
C PRO A 262 4.68 -1.52 3.36
N GLN A 263 3.87 -1.42 4.40
CA GLN A 263 2.70 -2.26 4.68
C GLN A 263 1.89 -1.69 5.86
N GLU A 264 0.82 -2.39 6.24
CA GLU A 264 0.02 -2.07 7.42
C GLU A 264 0.63 -2.72 8.68
N TYR A 265 0.62 -1.97 9.77
CA TYR A 265 1.09 -2.37 11.08
C TYR A 265 0.07 -2.03 12.16
N THR A 266 0.22 -2.67 13.31
CA THR A 266 -0.51 -2.33 14.53
C THR A 266 0.46 -2.01 15.66
N LEU A 267 0.01 -1.21 16.61
CA LEU A 267 0.74 -0.83 17.80
C LEU A 267 0.03 -1.40 19.03
N THR A 268 0.73 -2.24 19.78
CA THR A 268 0.34 -2.69 21.12
C THR A 268 1.06 -1.82 22.14
N VAL A 269 0.36 -1.41 23.18
CA VAL A 269 0.91 -0.54 24.24
C VAL A 269 0.55 -1.12 25.60
N ALA A 270 1.48 -1.07 26.53
CA ALA A 270 1.27 -1.64 27.85
C ALA A 270 1.91 -0.80 28.96
N SER A 271 1.31 -0.90 30.16
CA SER A 271 1.89 -0.46 31.42
C SER A 271 1.89 -1.63 32.40
N HIS A 272 3.00 -1.85 33.10
CA HIS A 272 3.17 -2.96 34.05
C HIS A 272 4.15 -2.60 35.17
N ASP A 273 4.15 -3.40 36.25
CA ASP A 273 5.21 -3.37 37.26
C ASP A 273 6.51 -3.99 36.72
N PRO A 274 7.67 -3.71 37.32
CA PRO A 274 8.94 -4.37 36.93
C PRO A 274 8.91 -5.90 37.01
N ASP A 275 8.06 -6.48 37.86
CA ASP A 275 7.84 -7.92 37.97
C ASP A 275 6.89 -8.49 36.90
N GLY A 276 6.38 -7.65 36.00
CA GLY A 276 5.56 -8.06 34.84
C GLY A 276 4.06 -8.11 35.08
N VAL A 277 3.54 -7.65 36.22
CA VAL A 277 2.10 -7.55 36.43
C VAL A 277 1.52 -6.40 35.65
N TRP A 278 0.60 -6.70 34.73
CA TRP A 278 0.01 -5.70 33.83
C TRP A 278 -1.00 -4.81 34.54
N HIS A 279 -0.76 -3.50 34.49
CA HIS A 279 -1.76 -2.51 34.88
C HIS A 279 -2.79 -2.32 33.76
N ASP A 280 -2.31 -2.20 32.52
CA ASP A 280 -3.12 -2.05 31.33
C ASP A 280 -2.35 -2.53 30.11
N TRP A 281 -2.94 -3.42 29.33
CA TRP A 281 -2.43 -3.97 28.09
C TRP A 281 -3.43 -3.75 26.98
N LEU A 282 -3.07 -2.99 25.98
CA LEU A 282 -3.88 -2.68 24.81
C LEU A 282 -3.28 -3.35 23.58
N GLU A 283 -3.83 -4.50 23.19
CA GLU A 283 -3.37 -5.21 22.00
C GLU A 283 -3.94 -4.54 20.75
N ASP A 284 -3.04 -4.31 19.75
CA ASP A 284 -3.40 -3.67 18.48
C ASP A 284 -4.20 -2.36 18.67
N ALA A 285 -3.75 -1.53 19.60
CA ALA A 285 -4.44 -0.33 20.07
C ALA A 285 -4.62 0.73 18.98
N VAL A 286 -3.65 0.83 18.07
CA VAL A 286 -3.65 1.78 16.95
C VAL A 286 -3.15 1.05 15.72
N ALA A 287 -3.85 1.23 14.59
CA ALA A 287 -3.40 0.78 13.27
C ALA A 287 -2.75 1.95 12.52
N PHE A 288 -1.65 1.68 11.83
CA PHE A 288 -0.97 2.65 10.99
C PHE A 288 -0.35 1.98 9.76
N SER A 289 -0.01 2.77 8.76
CA SER A 289 0.64 2.30 7.53
C SER A 289 2.02 2.90 7.40
N VAL A 290 2.92 2.16 6.75
CA VAL A 290 4.20 2.70 6.29
C VAL A 290 4.17 2.79 4.77
N SER A 291 4.59 3.94 4.23
CA SER A 291 4.70 4.21 2.80
C SER A 291 6.15 4.45 2.40
N ASP A 292 6.51 4.06 1.17
CA ASP A 292 7.78 4.43 0.56
C ASP A 292 7.58 4.63 -0.95
N THR A 293 8.52 5.30 -1.58
CA THR A 293 8.61 5.43 -3.04
C THR A 293 9.31 4.23 -3.68
N ARG A 294 10.04 3.45 -2.89
CA ARG A 294 10.80 2.28 -3.28
C ARG A 294 10.13 1.03 -2.74
N TYR A 295 10.00 0.01 -3.58
CA TYR A 295 9.60 -1.32 -3.12
C TYR A 295 10.76 -1.96 -2.34
N THR A 296 10.46 -2.52 -1.17
CA THR A 296 11.39 -3.31 -0.36
C THR A 296 10.62 -4.51 0.21
N ALA A 297 11.11 -5.71 -0.05
CA ALA A 297 10.52 -6.93 0.49
C ALA A 297 10.87 -7.13 1.97
N GLY A 298 10.00 -7.79 2.73
CA GLY A 298 10.22 -8.10 4.14
C GLY A 298 9.53 -7.10 5.09
N VAL A 299 9.99 -7.04 6.33
CA VAL A 299 9.41 -6.19 7.38
C VAL A 299 10.29 -5.00 7.75
N SER A 300 11.60 -5.08 7.48
CA SER A 300 12.57 -4.02 7.78
C SER A 300 13.28 -3.57 6.51
N ASN A 301 13.43 -2.26 6.32
CA ASN A 301 14.15 -1.63 5.23
C ASN A 301 15.52 -1.16 5.73
N LEU A 302 16.54 -1.98 5.57
CA LEU A 302 17.91 -1.70 6.01
C LEU A 302 18.64 -0.67 5.14
N ARG A 303 17.98 -0.10 4.09
CA ARG A 303 18.52 0.94 3.21
C ARG A 303 19.87 0.59 2.60
N ALA A 304 20.06 -0.67 2.23
CA ALA A 304 21.32 -1.17 1.66
C ALA A 304 21.75 -0.36 0.43
N GLN A 305 23.05 -0.07 0.37
CA GLN A 305 23.71 0.50 -0.80
C GLN A 305 24.50 -0.60 -1.49
N VAL A 306 24.37 -0.70 -2.80
CA VAL A 306 25.07 -1.70 -3.61
C VAL A 306 26.12 -1.02 -4.47
N SER A 307 27.37 -1.50 -4.42
CA SER A 307 28.47 -1.06 -5.26
C SER A 307 29.02 -2.23 -6.07
N LEU A 308 29.21 -2.03 -7.37
CA LEU A 308 29.91 -3.01 -8.21
C LEU A 308 31.43 -2.89 -7.96
N LEU A 309 32.04 -3.92 -7.35
CA LEU A 309 33.45 -3.93 -7.00
C LEU A 309 34.37 -4.43 -8.12
N GLY A 310 33.84 -4.98 -9.21
CA GLY A 310 34.58 -5.44 -10.37
C GLY A 310 33.72 -6.21 -11.38
N ARG A 311 34.13 -6.23 -12.63
CA ARG A 311 33.70 -7.17 -13.67
C ARG A 311 34.96 -7.88 -14.19
N SER A 312 35.03 -9.20 -14.06
CA SER A 312 36.02 -10.06 -14.70
C SER A 312 35.53 -10.51 -16.06
#